data_a0a48773939204b3aa7cff63eeb5f318
#
_entry.id   a0a48773939204b3aa7cff63eeb5f318
#
_cell.length_a   1.000
_cell.length_b   1.000
_cell.length_c   1.000
_cell.angle_alpha   90.00
_cell.angle_beta   90.00
_cell.angle_gamma   90.00
#
_symmetry.space_group_name_H-M   'P 1'
#
loop_
_entity.id
_entity.type
_entity.pdbx_description
1 polymer ?
#
loop_
_entity_poly.entity_id
_entity_poly.type
_entity_poly.pdbx_seq_one_letter_code
_entity_poly.pdbx_strand_id
1 'polypeptide(L)'
;VEKIDLLIWEDAAAEAAATLRVPGLRAVQASVAADLPGAPLLMGKGPALRGLAEIWVDSVDVWPEIVEQVPGDAYLVTESVPQAVAPGDWLTHFTWFPKPDRLSEEEFFHGWHAVHTPSSAGLHPLRQGYVRDAVARTLTAGSAPIRAIVSEFFDEAVYLDPSRLFGSREALDLTVEELPLYADQADLSSCPLRRVST
;
A
#
# COMPACT_ATOMS: atom_id res chain seq x y z
N VAL A 1 -3.42 0.18 -20.26
CA VAL A 1 -4.01 -0.27 -18.99
C VAL A 1 -3.54 0.68 -17.92
N GLU A 2 -4.47 1.23 -17.16
CA GLU A 2 -4.21 2.12 -16.03
C GLU A 2 -4.57 1.40 -14.73
N LYS A 3 -3.89 1.73 -13.63
CA LYS A 3 -4.13 1.15 -12.32
C LYS A 3 -4.76 2.19 -11.40
N ILE A 4 -5.83 1.79 -10.72
CA ILE A 4 -6.49 2.57 -9.66
C ILE A 4 -6.36 1.78 -8.36
N ASP A 5 -5.82 2.43 -7.33
CA ASP A 5 -5.89 1.94 -5.96
C ASP A 5 -7.05 2.61 -5.25
N LEU A 6 -7.96 1.80 -4.71
CA LEU A 6 -9.14 2.25 -3.98
C LEU A 6 -8.99 1.85 -2.51
N LEU A 7 -8.80 2.85 -1.65
CA LEU A 7 -8.75 2.69 -0.20
C LEU A 7 -10.17 2.70 0.35
N ILE A 8 -10.57 1.65 1.05
CA ILE A 8 -11.95 1.39 1.47
C ILE A 8 -12.06 1.49 2.99
N TRP A 9 -13.02 2.29 3.45
CA TRP A 9 -13.20 2.62 4.87
C TRP A 9 -14.40 1.91 5.53
N GLU A 10 -15.16 1.10 4.78
CA GLU A 10 -16.35 0.37 5.23
C GLU A 10 -16.23 -1.13 4.93
N ASP A 11 -16.57 -1.99 5.89
CA ASP A 11 -16.42 -3.45 5.76
C ASP A 11 -17.23 -4.01 4.58
N ALA A 12 -18.49 -3.60 4.45
CA ALA A 12 -19.37 -4.08 3.36
C ALA A 12 -18.83 -3.70 1.97
N ALA A 13 -18.20 -2.53 1.82
CA ALA A 13 -17.59 -2.10 0.56
C ALA A 13 -16.31 -2.90 0.27
N ALA A 14 -15.52 -3.24 1.28
CA ALA A 14 -14.32 -4.05 1.11
C ALA A 14 -14.64 -5.47 0.61
N GLU A 15 -15.70 -6.09 1.14
CA GLU A 15 -16.19 -7.40 0.67
C GLU A 15 -16.74 -7.32 -0.77
N ALA A 16 -17.45 -6.24 -1.11
CA ALA A 16 -18.05 -6.04 -2.43
C ALA A 16 -16.99 -5.81 -3.53
N ALA A 17 -15.81 -5.31 -3.19
CA ALA A 17 -14.77 -4.94 -4.17
C ALA A 17 -14.35 -6.12 -5.07
N ALA A 18 -14.34 -7.36 -4.56
CA ALA A 18 -14.00 -8.55 -5.33
C ALA A 18 -15.01 -8.85 -6.47
N THR A 19 -16.21 -8.29 -6.39
CA THR A 19 -17.27 -8.50 -7.38
C THR A 19 -17.49 -7.31 -8.30
N LEU A 20 -16.62 -6.30 -8.26
CA LEU A 20 -16.68 -5.09 -9.08
C LEU A 20 -16.87 -5.42 -10.57
N ARG A 21 -17.73 -4.65 -11.24
CA ARG A 21 -17.98 -4.77 -12.69
C ARG A 21 -18.11 -3.37 -13.30
N VAL A 22 -17.12 -3.00 -14.10
CA VAL A 22 -17.11 -1.74 -14.87
C VAL A 22 -16.65 -1.99 -16.29
N PRO A 23 -17.01 -1.13 -17.24
CA PRO A 23 -16.50 -1.21 -18.61
C PRO A 23 -14.97 -1.16 -18.64
N GLY A 24 -14.34 -1.98 -19.47
CA GLY A 24 -12.88 -2.00 -19.61
C GLY A 24 -12.12 -2.53 -18.39
N LEU A 25 -12.80 -3.16 -17.42
CA LEU A 25 -12.12 -3.85 -16.31
C LEU A 25 -11.25 -4.98 -16.85
N ARG A 26 -9.95 -4.95 -16.52
CA ARG A 26 -8.97 -5.98 -16.88
C ARG A 26 -8.70 -6.94 -15.75
N ALA A 27 -8.56 -6.41 -14.55
CA ALA A 27 -8.39 -7.19 -13.33
C ALA A 27 -8.85 -6.40 -12.12
N VAL A 28 -9.23 -7.10 -11.07
CA VAL A 28 -9.39 -6.55 -9.73
C VAL A 28 -8.79 -7.53 -8.73
N GLN A 29 -8.05 -6.98 -7.80
CA GLN A 29 -7.54 -7.70 -6.63
C GLN A 29 -8.07 -6.99 -5.39
N ALA A 30 -8.92 -7.65 -4.62
CA ALA A 30 -9.45 -7.12 -3.38
C ALA A 30 -8.72 -7.72 -2.18
N SER A 31 -8.50 -6.89 -1.17
CA SER A 31 -7.95 -7.29 0.12
C SER A 31 -8.76 -6.64 1.24
N VAL A 32 -8.89 -7.33 2.36
CA VAL A 32 -9.60 -6.84 3.56
C VAL A 32 -8.63 -6.69 4.71
N ALA A 33 -8.92 -5.77 5.63
CA ALA A 33 -8.11 -5.58 6.83
C ALA A 33 -8.05 -6.86 7.65
N ALA A 34 -6.84 -7.26 8.03
CA ALA A 34 -6.60 -8.40 8.91
C ALA A 34 -6.62 -7.92 10.37
N ASP A 35 -7.48 -8.53 11.19
CA ASP A 35 -7.43 -8.32 12.64
C ASP A 35 -6.28 -9.14 13.23
N LEU A 36 -5.16 -8.46 13.48
CA LEU A 36 -3.93 -9.07 14.01
C LEU A 36 -3.53 -8.38 15.30
N PRO A 37 -4.02 -8.83 16.44
CA PRO A 37 -3.61 -8.30 17.75
C PRO A 37 -2.10 -8.38 17.93
N GLY A 38 -1.47 -7.25 18.26
CA GLY A 38 -0.03 -7.18 18.47
C GLY A 38 0.81 -7.00 17.21
N ALA A 39 0.21 -6.70 16.05
CA ALA A 39 0.94 -6.33 14.84
C ALA A 39 1.92 -5.17 15.12
N PRO A 40 3.23 -5.33 14.82
CA PRO A 40 4.26 -4.38 15.29
C PRO A 40 4.28 -3.06 14.52
N LEU A 41 3.67 -3.00 13.34
CA LEU A 41 3.73 -1.87 12.42
C LEU A 41 2.35 -1.24 12.14
N LEU A 42 1.46 -1.21 13.13
CA LEU A 42 0.22 -0.46 12.99
C LEU A 42 0.49 1.02 13.23
N MET A 43 0.33 1.83 12.19
CA MET A 43 0.56 3.28 12.20
C MET A 43 -0.64 4.00 11.61
N GLY A 44 -0.84 5.25 12.02
CA GLY A 44 -1.82 6.15 11.43
C GLY A 44 -2.76 6.79 12.43
N LYS A 45 -3.29 7.93 12.00
CA LYS A 45 -4.32 8.71 12.72
C LYS A 45 -5.53 8.81 11.79
N GLY A 46 -6.70 8.49 12.27
CA GLY A 46 -7.93 8.58 11.48
C GLY A 46 -8.75 7.29 11.45
N PRO A 47 -9.72 7.16 10.56
CA PRO A 47 -10.50 5.95 10.42
C PRO A 47 -9.59 4.77 10.02
N ALA A 48 -9.90 3.60 10.56
CA ALA A 48 -9.17 2.39 10.19
C ALA A 48 -9.52 1.98 8.76
N LEU A 49 -8.51 1.70 7.95
CA LEU A 49 -8.71 1.09 6.63
C LEU A 49 -9.40 -0.27 6.79
N ARG A 50 -10.39 -0.55 5.96
CA ARG A 50 -11.15 -1.80 5.95
C ARG A 50 -10.80 -2.69 4.77
N GLY A 51 -10.32 -2.11 3.68
CA GLY A 51 -9.88 -2.86 2.53
C GLY A 51 -9.15 -2.03 1.50
N LEU A 52 -8.60 -2.73 0.53
CA LEU A 52 -7.94 -2.21 -0.65
C LEU A 52 -8.50 -2.94 -1.87
N ALA A 53 -8.85 -2.20 -2.91
CA ALA A 53 -9.01 -2.78 -4.23
C ALA A 53 -7.97 -2.20 -5.18
N GLU A 54 -7.14 -3.07 -5.75
CA GLU A 54 -6.24 -2.77 -6.84
C GLU A 54 -6.96 -3.11 -8.14
N ILE A 55 -7.17 -2.12 -9.00
CA ILE A 55 -8.09 -2.21 -10.15
C ILE A 55 -7.35 -1.80 -11.41
N TRP A 56 -7.25 -2.70 -12.37
CA TRP A 56 -6.67 -2.43 -13.69
C TRP A 56 -7.77 -2.26 -14.72
N VAL A 57 -7.78 -1.11 -15.42
CA VAL A 57 -8.80 -0.71 -16.39
C VAL A 57 -8.17 -0.26 -17.70
N ASP A 58 -8.95 -0.23 -18.77
CA ASP A 58 -8.50 0.33 -20.06
C ASP A 58 -8.32 1.85 -19.97
N SER A 59 -9.24 2.54 -19.26
CA SER A 59 -9.19 3.98 -19.03
C SER A 59 -9.63 4.29 -17.60
N VAL A 60 -8.91 5.19 -16.96
CA VAL A 60 -9.25 5.73 -15.64
C VAL A 60 -10.61 6.46 -15.63
N ASP A 61 -11.13 6.86 -16.78
CA ASP A 61 -12.41 7.60 -16.88
C ASP A 61 -13.61 6.84 -16.29
N VAL A 62 -13.48 5.53 -16.09
CA VAL A 62 -14.51 4.69 -15.43
C VAL A 62 -14.49 4.79 -13.89
N TRP A 63 -13.58 5.58 -13.31
CA TRP A 63 -13.47 5.69 -11.85
C TRP A 63 -14.76 6.12 -11.13
N PRO A 64 -15.66 6.99 -11.70
CA PRO A 64 -16.92 7.32 -11.03
C PRO A 64 -17.83 6.10 -10.85
N GLU A 65 -17.86 5.19 -11.82
CA GLU A 65 -18.64 3.96 -11.75
C GLU A 65 -18.06 2.95 -10.74
N ILE A 66 -16.75 3.02 -10.53
CA ILE A 66 -16.06 2.22 -9.49
C ILE A 66 -16.51 2.67 -8.10
N VAL A 67 -16.40 3.97 -7.79
CA VAL A 67 -16.74 4.49 -6.45
C VAL A 67 -18.24 4.50 -6.18
N GLU A 68 -19.09 4.47 -7.20
CA GLU A 68 -20.52 4.26 -7.06
C GLU A 68 -20.84 2.84 -6.56
N GLN A 69 -20.11 1.82 -7.04
CA GLN A 69 -20.29 0.42 -6.62
C GLN A 69 -19.55 0.11 -5.32
N VAL A 70 -18.35 0.67 -5.15
CA VAL A 70 -17.45 0.44 -4.00
C VAL A 70 -16.99 1.79 -3.49
N PRO A 71 -17.67 2.39 -2.50
CA PRO A 71 -17.28 3.67 -1.91
C PRO A 71 -15.88 3.63 -1.29
N GLY A 72 -15.08 4.66 -1.58
CA GLY A 72 -13.71 4.77 -1.07
C GLY A 72 -12.93 5.92 -1.70
N ASP A 73 -11.68 6.03 -1.30
CA ASP A 73 -10.74 7.01 -1.83
C ASP A 73 -9.95 6.41 -3.00
N ALA A 74 -10.21 6.87 -4.21
CA ALA A 74 -9.62 6.36 -5.44
C ALA A 74 -8.41 7.20 -5.88
N TYR A 75 -7.32 6.52 -6.25
CA TYR A 75 -6.07 7.11 -6.71
C TYR A 75 -5.63 6.46 -8.02
N LEU A 76 -5.35 7.28 -9.05
CA LEU A 76 -4.62 6.82 -10.23
C LEU A 76 -3.16 6.68 -9.85
N VAL A 77 -2.58 5.52 -10.10
CA VAL A 77 -1.21 5.22 -9.68
C VAL A 77 -0.33 4.75 -10.83
N THR A 78 0.99 4.89 -10.63
CA THR A 78 2.02 4.25 -11.46
C THR A 78 2.69 3.17 -10.65
N GLU A 79 2.45 1.93 -11.03
CA GLU A 79 3.00 0.76 -10.36
C GLU A 79 4.46 0.50 -10.72
N SER A 80 5.24 0.12 -9.74
CA SER A 80 6.55 -0.51 -9.94
C SER A 80 6.75 -1.68 -8.99
N VAL A 81 7.42 -2.73 -9.46
CA VAL A 81 7.60 -4.00 -8.74
C VAL A 81 9.09 -4.25 -8.51
N PRO A 82 9.72 -3.62 -7.50
CA PRO A 82 11.14 -3.82 -7.20
C PRO A 82 11.49 -5.26 -6.80
N GLN A 83 10.55 -5.96 -6.18
CA GLN A 83 10.67 -7.38 -5.85
C GLN A 83 9.38 -8.09 -6.28
N ALA A 84 9.49 -9.01 -7.24
CA ALA A 84 8.35 -9.82 -7.67
C ALA A 84 7.76 -10.59 -6.49
N VAL A 85 6.42 -10.61 -6.43
CA VAL A 85 5.71 -11.34 -5.37
C VAL A 85 5.83 -12.84 -5.62
N ALA A 86 6.39 -13.57 -4.66
CA ALA A 86 6.48 -15.03 -4.72
C ALA A 86 5.08 -15.66 -4.72
N PRO A 87 4.87 -16.80 -5.38
CA PRO A 87 3.62 -17.53 -5.27
C PRO A 87 3.32 -17.92 -3.81
N GLY A 88 2.11 -17.65 -3.33
CA GLY A 88 1.70 -17.97 -1.97
C GLY A 88 0.51 -17.11 -1.51
N ASP A 89 0.02 -17.41 -0.32
CA ASP A 89 -1.01 -16.64 0.38
C ASP A 89 -0.30 -15.82 1.47
N TRP A 90 0.06 -14.59 1.12
CA TRP A 90 0.85 -13.71 1.96
C TRP A 90 -0.01 -12.68 2.67
N LEU A 91 0.36 -12.35 3.90
CA LEU A 91 -0.10 -11.13 4.55
C LEU A 91 0.54 -9.94 3.84
N THR A 92 -0.26 -8.93 3.51
CA THR A 92 0.24 -7.67 2.96
C THR A 92 0.37 -6.64 4.07
N HIS A 93 1.59 -6.16 4.33
CA HIS A 93 1.80 -4.91 5.04
C HIS A 93 1.59 -3.77 4.07
N PHE A 94 0.43 -3.11 4.19
CA PHE A 94 0.02 -2.02 3.33
C PHE A 94 0.29 -0.69 4.01
N THR A 95 1.04 0.19 3.35
CA THR A 95 1.43 1.50 3.88
C THR A 95 1.11 2.59 2.88
N TRP A 96 0.61 3.73 3.36
CA TRP A 96 0.38 4.91 2.50
C TRP A 96 0.75 6.19 3.25
N PHE A 97 1.24 7.19 2.50
CA PHE A 97 1.70 8.45 3.07
C PHE A 97 1.75 9.58 2.05
N PRO A 98 1.63 10.86 2.51
CA PRO A 98 1.86 12.03 1.68
C PRO A 98 3.35 12.24 1.44
N LYS A 99 3.70 13.03 0.44
CA LYS A 99 5.04 13.60 0.32
C LYS A 99 5.20 14.68 1.39
N PRO A 100 6.27 14.68 2.21
CA PRO A 100 6.56 15.77 3.14
C PRO A 100 6.72 17.12 2.43
N ASP A 101 6.13 18.18 2.99
CA ASP A 101 6.21 19.54 2.41
C ASP A 101 7.64 20.07 2.30
N ARG A 102 8.55 19.60 3.17
CA ARG A 102 9.98 19.96 3.15
C ARG A 102 10.77 19.40 1.97
N LEU A 103 10.22 18.42 1.24
CA LEU A 103 10.89 17.76 0.12
C LEU A 103 10.28 18.24 -1.21
N SER A 104 11.13 18.48 -2.17
CA SER A 104 10.71 18.57 -3.58
C SER A 104 10.26 17.20 -4.09
N GLU A 105 9.58 17.15 -5.24
CA GLU A 105 9.24 15.88 -5.90
C GLU A 105 10.50 15.05 -6.22
N GLU A 106 11.56 15.70 -6.68
CA GLU A 106 12.82 15.03 -7.02
C GLU A 106 13.47 14.41 -5.80
N GLU A 107 13.59 15.16 -4.69
CA GLU A 107 14.14 14.66 -3.43
C GLU A 107 13.33 13.51 -2.85
N PHE A 108 12.01 13.63 -2.87
CA PHE A 108 11.09 12.59 -2.42
C PHE A 108 11.29 11.28 -3.19
N PHE A 109 11.24 11.33 -4.52
CA PHE A 109 11.42 10.13 -5.33
C PHE A 109 12.85 9.61 -5.30
N HIS A 110 13.86 10.47 -5.20
CA HIS A 110 15.24 10.04 -5.01
C HIS A 110 15.38 9.26 -3.69
N GLY A 111 14.93 9.83 -2.58
CA GLY A 111 14.99 9.18 -1.27
C GLY A 111 14.25 7.83 -1.24
N TRP A 112 13.03 7.81 -1.77
CA TRP A 112 12.22 6.60 -1.78
C TRP A 112 12.71 5.55 -2.79
N HIS A 113 12.94 5.94 -4.06
CA HIS A 113 13.22 4.99 -5.14
C HIS A 113 14.70 4.64 -5.28
N ALA A 114 15.59 5.61 -5.12
CA ALA A 114 17.01 5.42 -5.39
C ALA A 114 17.83 5.10 -4.13
N VAL A 115 17.36 5.50 -2.93
CA VAL A 115 18.04 5.22 -1.66
C VAL A 115 17.34 4.08 -0.91
N HIS A 116 16.11 4.31 -0.42
CA HIS A 116 15.43 3.34 0.44
C HIS A 116 15.08 2.02 -0.27
N THR A 117 14.59 2.06 -1.50
CA THR A 117 14.17 0.82 -2.18
C THR A 117 15.30 -0.18 -2.38
N PRO A 118 16.51 0.19 -2.83
CA PRO A 118 17.63 -0.76 -2.91
C PRO A 118 18.06 -1.31 -1.56
N SER A 119 18.07 -0.48 -0.49
CA SER A 119 18.45 -0.91 0.85
C SER A 119 17.41 -1.83 1.48
N SER A 120 16.11 -1.61 1.19
CA SER A 120 14.99 -2.29 1.83
C SER A 120 15.01 -3.82 1.67
N ALA A 121 15.66 -4.36 0.63
CA ALA A 121 15.83 -5.80 0.46
C ALA A 121 16.66 -6.43 1.60
N GLY A 122 17.65 -5.71 2.12
CA GLY A 122 18.44 -6.11 3.28
C GLY A 122 17.73 -5.85 4.62
N LEU A 123 16.84 -4.86 4.65
CA LEU A 123 16.08 -4.48 5.86
C LEU A 123 14.98 -5.48 6.18
N HIS A 124 14.44 -6.15 5.15
CA HIS A 124 13.36 -7.16 5.28
C HIS A 124 13.75 -8.45 4.57
N PRO A 125 14.70 -9.24 5.14
CA PRO A 125 15.28 -10.41 4.45
C PRO A 125 14.30 -11.54 4.18
N LEU A 126 13.17 -11.61 4.89
CA LEU A 126 12.12 -12.62 4.73
C LEU A 126 10.89 -12.11 3.97
N ARG A 127 10.95 -10.90 3.38
CA ARG A 127 9.89 -10.35 2.55
C ARG A 127 9.73 -11.16 1.26
N GLN A 128 8.48 -11.44 0.87
CA GLN A 128 8.12 -12.29 -0.26
C GLN A 128 7.76 -11.49 -1.52
N GLY A 129 7.67 -10.17 -1.43
CA GLY A 129 7.39 -9.27 -2.53
C GLY A 129 7.34 -7.83 -2.08
N TYR A 130 7.56 -6.91 -3.03
CA TYR A 130 7.52 -5.47 -2.79
C TYR A 130 6.96 -4.76 -4.01
N VAL A 131 5.83 -4.09 -3.84
CA VAL A 131 5.15 -3.29 -4.86
C VAL A 131 5.04 -1.85 -4.37
N ARG A 132 5.30 -0.90 -5.26
CA ARG A 132 5.17 0.54 -5.01
C ARG A 132 4.25 1.15 -6.03
N ASP A 133 3.33 1.95 -5.56
CA ASP A 133 2.39 2.72 -6.35
C ASP A 133 2.59 4.21 -6.09
N ALA A 134 3.19 4.91 -7.06
CA ALA A 134 3.32 6.35 -7.01
C ALA A 134 2.00 6.99 -7.46
N VAL A 135 1.37 7.75 -6.58
CA VAL A 135 0.09 8.42 -6.90
C VAL A 135 0.33 9.51 -7.93
N ALA A 136 -0.25 9.34 -9.11
CA ALA A 136 -0.23 10.33 -10.19
C ALA A 136 -1.35 11.37 -10.01
N ARG A 137 -2.53 10.93 -9.53
CA ARG A 137 -3.69 11.81 -9.35
C ARG A 137 -4.67 11.23 -8.32
N THR A 138 -5.11 12.07 -7.37
CA THR A 138 -6.27 11.77 -6.53
C THR A 138 -7.53 11.91 -7.38
N LEU A 139 -8.38 10.90 -7.38
CA LEU A 139 -9.61 10.84 -8.19
C LEU A 139 -10.83 11.28 -7.37
N THR A 140 -10.99 10.77 -6.15
CA THR A 140 -12.11 11.13 -5.28
C THR A 140 -11.86 12.49 -4.62
N ALA A 141 -12.79 13.42 -4.76
CA ALA A 141 -12.68 14.75 -4.16
C ALA A 141 -12.70 14.68 -2.62
N GLY A 142 -11.78 15.39 -1.98
CA GLY A 142 -11.67 15.44 -0.53
C GLY A 142 -10.85 14.31 0.10
N SER A 143 -10.37 13.37 -0.68
CA SER A 143 -9.44 12.33 -0.21
C SER A 143 -8.10 12.92 0.24
N ALA A 144 -7.42 12.20 1.12
CA ALA A 144 -6.11 12.60 1.62
C ALA A 144 -5.09 12.77 0.47
N PRO A 145 -4.15 13.73 0.57
CA PRO A 145 -3.13 13.97 -0.46
C PRO A 145 -2.01 12.94 -0.40
N ILE A 146 -2.34 11.65 -0.56
CA ILE A 146 -1.38 10.56 -0.60
C ILE A 146 -0.49 10.70 -1.83
N ARG A 147 0.82 10.43 -1.69
CA ARG A 147 1.79 10.45 -2.78
C ARG A 147 2.46 9.09 -3.01
N ALA A 148 2.49 8.26 -1.99
CA ALA A 148 3.06 6.92 -2.02
C ALA A 148 2.10 5.90 -1.42
N ILE A 149 2.03 4.75 -2.06
CA ILE A 149 1.35 3.54 -1.61
C ILE A 149 2.36 2.40 -1.74
N VAL A 150 2.43 1.54 -0.73
CA VAL A 150 3.39 0.44 -0.65
C VAL A 150 2.69 -0.83 -0.20
N SER A 151 2.95 -1.93 -0.90
CA SER A 151 2.54 -3.27 -0.50
C SER A 151 3.76 -4.16 -0.32
N GLU A 152 3.96 -4.65 0.89
CA GLU A 152 5.01 -5.59 1.25
C GLU A 152 4.40 -6.91 1.71
N PHE A 153 4.91 -8.02 1.22
CA PHE A 153 4.31 -9.33 1.40
C PHE A 153 5.14 -10.20 2.34
N PHE A 154 4.50 -10.76 3.37
CA PHE A 154 5.17 -11.55 4.40
C PHE A 154 4.37 -12.81 4.77
N ASP A 155 5.06 -13.83 5.24
CA ASP A 155 4.45 -14.86 6.09
C ASP A 155 3.95 -14.20 7.38
N GLU A 156 2.76 -14.58 7.84
CA GLU A 156 2.16 -13.96 9.03
C GLU A 156 3.03 -14.11 10.28
N ALA A 157 3.65 -15.28 10.48
CA ALA A 157 4.52 -15.51 11.63
C ALA A 157 5.83 -14.70 11.54
N VAL A 158 6.26 -14.31 10.34
CA VAL A 158 7.36 -13.35 10.15
C VAL A 158 6.89 -11.94 10.49
N TYR A 159 5.73 -11.54 10.00
CA TYR A 159 5.18 -10.20 10.22
C TYR A 159 4.92 -9.90 11.70
N LEU A 160 4.45 -10.88 12.47
CA LEU A 160 4.16 -10.74 13.90
C LEU A 160 5.39 -10.79 14.82
N ASP A 161 6.56 -11.13 14.29
CA ASP A 161 7.82 -11.18 15.03
C ASP A 161 8.78 -10.08 14.54
N PRO A 162 8.94 -8.96 15.30
CA PRO A 162 9.82 -7.86 14.90
C PRO A 162 11.26 -8.30 14.62
N SER A 163 11.76 -9.33 15.31
CA SER A 163 13.13 -9.83 15.11
C SER A 163 13.31 -10.55 13.78
N ARG A 164 12.25 -11.16 13.26
CA ARG A 164 12.22 -11.81 11.95
C ARG A 164 11.88 -10.81 10.84
N LEU A 165 10.98 -9.87 11.13
CA LEU A 165 10.53 -8.86 10.17
C LEU A 165 11.68 -7.96 9.70
N PHE A 166 12.53 -7.49 10.63
CA PHE A 166 13.70 -6.65 10.31
C PHE A 166 15.01 -7.45 10.24
N GLY A 167 15.03 -8.70 10.65
CA GLY A 167 16.21 -9.56 10.65
C GLY A 167 17.29 -9.18 11.67
N SER A 168 17.50 -7.89 11.96
CA SER A 168 18.46 -7.41 12.96
C SER A 168 18.05 -6.06 13.55
N ARG A 169 18.69 -5.69 14.66
CA ARG A 169 18.51 -4.36 15.27
C ARG A 169 19.06 -3.26 14.38
N GLU A 170 20.21 -3.50 13.73
CA GLU A 170 20.85 -2.58 12.81
C GLU A 170 19.95 -2.28 11.60
N ALA A 171 19.23 -3.29 11.07
CA ALA A 171 18.27 -3.10 9.99
C ALA A 171 17.10 -2.20 10.41
N LEU A 172 16.56 -2.41 11.61
CA LEU A 172 15.53 -1.53 12.17
C LEU A 172 16.02 -0.10 12.34
N ASP A 173 17.22 0.09 12.91
CA ASP A 173 17.80 1.41 13.13
C ASP A 173 18.03 2.13 11.78
N LEU A 174 18.51 1.43 10.75
CA LEU A 174 18.67 1.97 9.40
C LEU A 174 17.33 2.33 8.75
N THR A 175 16.28 1.54 8.94
CA THR A 175 14.93 1.87 8.47
C THR A 175 14.45 3.21 9.03
N VAL A 176 14.67 3.42 10.34
CA VAL A 176 14.32 4.68 11.01
C VAL A 176 15.18 5.84 10.52
N GLU A 177 16.48 5.62 10.27
CA GLU A 177 17.41 6.64 9.75
C GLU A 177 17.06 7.06 8.32
N GLU A 178 16.65 6.14 7.46
CA GLU A 178 16.29 6.44 6.06
C GLU A 178 14.91 7.11 5.91
N LEU A 179 14.00 6.89 6.86
CA LEU A 179 12.62 7.36 6.77
C LEU A 179 12.49 8.85 6.43
N PRO A 180 13.24 9.79 7.06
CA PRO A 180 13.16 11.21 6.74
C PRO A 180 13.55 11.58 5.31
N LEU A 181 14.17 10.68 4.56
CA LEU A 181 14.54 10.93 3.16
C LEU A 181 13.32 10.96 2.24
N TYR A 182 12.18 10.36 2.66
CA TYR A 182 10.99 10.24 1.82
C TYR A 182 9.67 10.36 2.58
N ALA A 183 9.65 10.25 3.91
CA ALA A 183 8.41 10.32 4.69
C ALA A 183 8.62 11.00 6.04
N ASP A 184 7.54 11.43 6.66
CA ASP A 184 7.48 11.82 8.06
C ASP A 184 6.74 10.72 8.84
N GLN A 185 7.34 10.19 9.89
CA GLN A 185 6.77 9.08 10.66
C GLN A 185 5.35 9.37 11.18
N ALA A 186 5.06 10.63 11.50
CA ALA A 186 3.75 11.04 12.01
C ALA A 186 2.63 10.97 10.97
N ASP A 187 2.98 10.93 9.68
CA ASP A 187 2.05 10.95 8.55
C ASP A 187 1.98 9.58 7.83
N LEU A 188 2.75 8.60 8.30
CA LEU A 188 2.62 7.24 7.83
C LEU A 188 1.33 6.62 8.36
N SER A 189 0.65 5.91 7.48
CA SER A 189 -0.48 5.05 7.85
C SER A 189 -0.23 3.65 7.31
N SER A 190 -0.60 2.63 8.08
CA SER A 190 -0.43 1.24 7.67
C SER A 190 -1.54 0.34 8.18
N CYS A 191 -1.78 -0.73 7.46
CA CYS A 191 -2.77 -1.75 7.80
C CYS A 191 -2.31 -3.11 7.26
N PRO A 192 -2.35 -4.18 8.05
CA PRO A 192 -2.19 -5.53 7.53
C PRO A 192 -3.45 -5.93 6.75
N LEU A 193 -3.26 -6.47 5.55
CA LEU A 193 -4.36 -6.89 4.68
C LEU A 193 -4.24 -8.37 4.31
N ARG A 194 -5.38 -9.02 4.11
CA ARG A 194 -5.49 -10.37 3.52
C ARG A 194 -6.24 -10.29 2.20
N ARG A 195 -5.70 -10.97 1.20
CA ARG A 195 -6.34 -11.10 -0.10
C ARG A 195 -7.67 -11.84 0.03
N VAL A 196 -8.71 -11.33 -0.62
CA VAL A 196 -9.99 -12.03 -0.76
C VAL A 196 -9.84 -13.11 -1.82
N SER A 197 -10.08 -14.37 -1.43
CA SER A 197 -10.11 -15.49 -2.39
C SER A 197 -11.40 -15.41 -3.22
N THR A 198 -11.27 -15.32 -4.52
CA THR A 198 -12.38 -15.37 -5.49
C THR A 198 -12.58 -16.80 -6.01
#